data_6aaa311d80dcf3fd3f3b9487f36f2ae7
#
_entry.id   6aaa311d80dcf3fd3f3b9487f36f2ae7
#
_cell.length_a   1.000
_cell.length_b   1.000
_cell.length_c   1.000
_cell.angle_alpha   90.00
_cell.angle_beta   90.00
_cell.angle_gamma   90.00
#
_symmetry.space_group_name_H-M   'P 1'
#
loop_
_entity.id
_entity.type
_entity.pdbx_description
1 polymer ?
#
loop_
_entity_poly.entity_id
_entity_poly.type
_entity_poly.pdbx_seq_one_letter_code
_entity_poly.pdbx_strand_id
1 'polypeptide(L)'
;LLRGLKTKTSNISAIVTVADDGGSSGRLREEMNIVAPGDLRNCLVALADKETVLEQLFQYRFGGEGELAGHSLGNLFLAALMKEFGNVQNALETASTVLNIRGQVMPATAQKIRLCAKMSDGSTIEGESEIAAYVEKKGGKVKIIHVDTVPSAPIAVGDALEAIRNADLITLGPGSLYTSVCLLYTS
;
A
#
# COMPACT_ATOMS: atom_id res chain seq x y z
N LEU A 1 8.60 2.14 11.74
CA LEU A 1 7.69 2.93 12.55
C LEU A 1 6.68 2.02 13.27
N LEU A 2 5.76 1.33 12.57
CA LEU A 2 4.68 0.51 13.17
C LEU A 2 5.20 -0.54 14.16
N ARG A 3 6.30 -1.24 13.84
CA ARG A 3 6.94 -2.21 14.75
C ARG A 3 7.38 -1.59 16.08
N GLY A 4 7.80 -0.34 16.07
CA GLY A 4 8.14 0.40 17.29
C GLY A 4 6.91 0.88 18.04
N LEU A 5 5.91 1.43 17.34
CA LEU A 5 4.69 1.95 17.95
C LEU A 5 3.89 0.85 18.66
N LYS A 6 3.74 -0.33 18.05
CA LYS A 6 2.99 -1.44 18.66
C LYS A 6 3.54 -1.91 20.02
N THR A 7 4.79 -1.59 20.36
CA THR A 7 5.36 -1.91 21.69
C THR A 7 4.89 -0.93 22.77
N LYS A 8 4.35 0.21 22.39
CA LYS A 8 3.92 1.29 23.28
C LYS A 8 2.41 1.39 23.42
N THR A 9 1.67 1.07 22.37
CA THR A 9 0.21 1.15 22.35
C THR A 9 -0.37 0.14 21.37
N SER A 10 -1.61 -0.27 21.60
CA SER A 10 -2.44 -1.00 20.62
C SER A 10 -3.42 -0.09 19.89
N ASN A 11 -3.57 1.18 20.33
CA ASN A 11 -4.44 2.16 19.68
C ASN A 11 -3.70 2.79 18.48
N ILE A 12 -3.55 2.01 17.40
CA ILE A 12 -2.85 2.41 16.18
C ILE A 12 -3.78 2.22 14.99
N SER A 13 -3.94 3.27 14.20
CA SER A 13 -4.60 3.23 12.89
C SER A 13 -3.57 3.50 11.80
N ALA A 14 -3.23 2.49 11.02
CA ALA A 14 -2.31 2.60 9.89
C ALA A 14 -3.11 2.84 8.61
N ILE A 15 -3.08 4.07 8.08
CA ILE A 15 -3.71 4.44 6.82
C ILE A 15 -2.66 4.32 5.72
N VAL A 16 -2.95 3.51 4.70
CA VAL A 16 -1.97 3.03 3.73
C VAL A 16 -2.39 3.39 2.31
N THR A 17 -1.46 3.94 1.53
CA THR A 17 -1.67 4.17 0.09
C THR A 17 -1.77 2.86 -0.67
N VAL A 18 -2.51 2.86 -1.79
CA VAL A 18 -2.76 1.67 -2.62
C VAL A 18 -2.37 1.89 -4.08
N ALA A 19 -1.43 2.80 -4.32
CA ALA A 19 -0.99 3.19 -5.67
C ALA A 19 0.16 2.32 -6.23
N ASP A 20 0.76 1.44 -5.41
CA ASP A 20 1.88 0.57 -5.81
C ASP A 20 1.51 -0.27 -7.04
N ASP A 21 2.30 -0.16 -8.09
CA ASP A 21 2.14 -0.90 -9.35
C ASP A 21 3.37 -1.77 -9.66
N GLY A 22 4.28 -1.91 -8.70
CA GLY A 22 5.50 -2.69 -8.85
C GLY A 22 5.35 -4.18 -8.53
N GLY A 23 6.20 -5.00 -9.12
CA GLY A 23 6.42 -6.39 -8.78
C GLY A 23 5.15 -7.23 -8.61
N SER A 24 5.03 -7.90 -7.46
CA SER A 24 3.89 -8.76 -7.12
C SER A 24 2.58 -7.98 -6.98
N SER A 25 2.62 -6.78 -6.38
CA SER A 25 1.43 -5.95 -6.18
C SER A 25 0.82 -5.51 -7.50
N GLY A 26 1.65 -5.02 -8.42
CA GLY A 26 1.22 -4.57 -9.74
C GLY A 26 0.58 -5.68 -10.56
N ARG A 27 1.21 -6.88 -10.61
CA ARG A 27 0.65 -8.03 -11.31
C ARG A 27 -0.74 -8.42 -10.78
N LEU A 28 -0.87 -8.63 -9.47
CA LEU A 28 -2.14 -9.02 -8.84
C LEU A 28 -3.22 -7.95 -9.02
N ARG A 29 -2.83 -6.69 -8.90
CA ARG A 29 -3.73 -5.55 -9.12
C ARG A 29 -4.36 -5.58 -10.52
N GLU A 30 -3.56 -5.84 -11.55
CA GLU A 30 -4.05 -5.87 -12.93
C GLU A 30 -4.79 -7.18 -13.25
N GLU A 31 -4.24 -8.34 -12.89
CA GLU A 31 -4.84 -9.65 -13.19
C GLU A 31 -6.15 -9.87 -12.45
N MET A 32 -6.23 -9.46 -11.19
CA MET A 32 -7.39 -9.71 -10.32
C MET A 32 -8.30 -8.49 -10.17
N ASN A 33 -7.97 -7.34 -10.78
CA ASN A 33 -8.71 -6.09 -10.65
C ASN A 33 -9.00 -5.70 -9.20
N ILE A 34 -7.95 -5.65 -8.36
CA ILE A 34 -8.00 -5.31 -6.94
C ILE A 34 -7.10 -4.09 -6.67
N VAL A 35 -7.17 -3.51 -5.47
CA VAL A 35 -6.17 -2.54 -5.00
C VAL A 35 -4.84 -3.25 -4.71
N ALA A 36 -3.73 -2.50 -4.76
CA ALA A 36 -2.39 -3.02 -4.53
C ALA A 36 -2.26 -3.60 -3.09
N PRO A 37 -1.94 -4.90 -2.90
CA PRO A 37 -1.91 -5.51 -1.59
C PRO A 37 -0.56 -5.34 -0.84
N GLY A 38 0.50 -4.91 -1.51
CA GLY A 38 1.87 -4.98 -0.98
C GLY A 38 2.09 -4.18 0.29
N ASP A 39 1.75 -2.90 0.29
CA ASP A 39 1.94 -2.02 1.44
C ASP A 39 0.94 -2.35 2.57
N LEU A 40 -0.29 -2.71 2.23
CA LEU A 40 -1.27 -3.21 3.19
C LEU A 40 -0.73 -4.45 3.93
N ARG A 41 -0.20 -5.44 3.20
CA ARG A 41 0.46 -6.61 3.77
C ARG A 41 1.64 -6.23 4.68
N ASN A 42 2.49 -5.30 4.24
CA ASN A 42 3.64 -4.86 5.03
C ASN A 42 3.22 -4.25 6.37
N CYS A 43 2.13 -3.47 6.38
CA CYS A 43 1.58 -2.88 7.59
C CYS A 43 0.95 -3.92 8.51
N LEU A 44 0.18 -4.88 7.97
CA LEU A 44 -0.38 -6.00 8.74
C LEU A 44 0.73 -6.79 9.45
N VAL A 45 1.76 -7.18 8.72
CA VAL A 45 2.92 -7.92 9.28
C VAL A 45 3.66 -7.07 10.33
N ALA A 46 3.79 -5.77 10.11
CA ALA A 46 4.45 -4.89 11.07
C ALA A 46 3.67 -4.77 12.39
N LEU A 47 2.35 -4.88 12.35
CA LEU A 47 1.46 -4.81 13.50
C LEU A 47 1.15 -6.18 14.14
N ALA A 48 1.49 -7.31 13.51
CA ALA A 48 1.29 -8.64 14.05
C ALA A 48 1.91 -8.76 15.46
N ASP A 49 1.20 -9.39 16.41
CA ASP A 49 1.57 -9.34 17.83
C ASP A 49 2.87 -10.09 18.14
N LYS A 50 3.10 -11.22 17.49
CA LYS A 50 4.29 -12.06 17.68
C LYS A 50 4.85 -12.46 16.31
N GLU A 51 6.18 -12.63 16.24
CA GLU A 51 6.85 -13.26 15.10
C GLU A 51 6.48 -14.76 15.08
N THR A 52 5.34 -15.06 14.50
CA THR A 52 4.84 -16.41 14.33
C THR A 52 5.29 -16.98 12.99
N VAL A 53 5.20 -18.30 12.83
CA VAL A 53 5.38 -18.96 11.54
C VAL A 53 4.49 -18.34 10.45
N LEU A 54 3.31 -17.90 10.86
CA LEU A 54 2.37 -17.24 9.94
C LEU A 54 2.89 -15.89 9.43
N GLU A 55 3.52 -15.08 10.29
CA GLU A 55 4.16 -13.82 9.87
C GLU A 55 5.29 -14.08 8.86
N GLN A 56 6.12 -15.10 9.11
CA GLN A 56 7.15 -15.51 8.17
C GLN A 56 6.57 -15.97 6.83
N LEU A 57 5.49 -16.75 6.86
CA LEU A 57 4.77 -17.21 5.66
C LEU A 57 4.18 -16.02 4.87
N PHE A 58 3.62 -15.02 5.55
CA PHE A 58 3.11 -13.81 4.87
C PHE A 58 4.20 -13.04 4.13
N GLN A 59 5.45 -13.11 4.60
CA GLN A 59 6.59 -12.49 3.95
C GLN A 59 7.28 -13.41 2.94
N TYR A 60 6.96 -14.72 2.96
CA TYR A 60 7.56 -15.67 2.04
C TYR A 60 7.31 -15.24 0.60
N ARG A 61 8.39 -15.23 -0.20
CA ARG A 61 8.34 -14.90 -1.62
C ARG A 61 8.71 -16.12 -2.43
N PHE A 62 7.84 -16.47 -3.36
CA PHE A 62 8.06 -17.60 -4.26
C PHE A 62 9.26 -17.32 -5.17
N GLY A 63 10.21 -18.24 -5.19
CA GLY A 63 11.35 -18.22 -6.11
C GLY A 63 11.05 -18.98 -7.39
N GLY A 64 12.08 -19.14 -8.26
CA GLY A 64 11.98 -19.90 -9.51
C GLY A 64 11.52 -19.05 -10.70
N GLU A 65 11.08 -19.71 -11.78
CA GLU A 65 10.71 -19.08 -13.06
C GLU A 65 9.22 -19.27 -13.42
N GLY A 66 8.44 -19.89 -12.54
CA GLY A 66 7.00 -20.13 -12.75
C GLY A 66 6.14 -18.88 -12.53
N GLU A 67 4.84 -18.99 -12.80
CA GLU A 67 3.87 -17.88 -12.66
C GLU A 67 3.83 -17.28 -11.25
N LEU A 68 4.06 -18.08 -10.21
CA LEU A 68 4.12 -17.61 -8.83
C LEU A 68 5.43 -16.89 -8.50
N ALA A 69 6.47 -16.98 -9.37
CA ALA A 69 7.76 -16.38 -9.10
C ALA A 69 7.66 -14.88 -8.81
N GLY A 70 8.27 -14.44 -7.71
CA GLY A 70 8.25 -13.07 -7.25
C GLY A 70 6.97 -12.66 -6.50
N HIS A 71 5.91 -13.47 -6.45
CA HIS A 71 4.77 -13.22 -5.58
C HIS A 71 5.11 -13.52 -4.12
N SER A 72 4.58 -12.72 -3.18
CA SER A 72 4.60 -13.09 -1.78
C SER A 72 3.32 -13.83 -1.41
N LEU A 73 3.43 -14.82 -0.52
CA LEU A 73 2.25 -15.55 -0.06
C LEU A 73 1.21 -14.61 0.56
N GLY A 74 1.63 -13.62 1.34
CA GLY A 74 0.70 -12.65 1.94
C GLY A 74 -0.01 -11.77 0.91
N ASN A 75 0.63 -11.41 -0.23
CA ASN A 75 -0.07 -10.72 -1.30
C ASN A 75 -1.12 -11.59 -1.97
N LEU A 76 -0.81 -12.87 -2.21
CA LEU A 76 -1.77 -13.84 -2.75
C LEU A 76 -2.93 -14.07 -1.78
N PHE A 77 -2.64 -14.18 -0.49
CA PHE A 77 -3.66 -14.33 0.55
C PHE A 77 -4.62 -13.13 0.58
N LEU A 78 -4.09 -11.90 0.61
CA LEU A 78 -4.92 -10.69 0.57
C LEU A 78 -5.71 -10.58 -0.72
N ALA A 79 -5.11 -10.90 -1.86
CA ALA A 79 -5.81 -10.90 -3.14
C ALA A 79 -6.99 -11.89 -3.15
N ALA A 80 -6.80 -13.09 -2.60
CA ALA A 80 -7.88 -14.08 -2.44
C ALA A 80 -9.00 -13.55 -1.54
N LEU A 81 -8.67 -12.97 -0.38
CA LEU A 81 -9.67 -12.37 0.51
C LEU A 81 -10.43 -11.21 -0.14
N MET A 82 -9.75 -10.32 -0.87
CA MET A 82 -10.39 -9.23 -1.59
C MET A 82 -11.38 -9.73 -2.65
N LYS A 83 -11.09 -10.84 -3.30
CA LYS A 83 -11.99 -11.47 -4.28
C LYS A 83 -13.16 -12.17 -3.60
N GLU A 84 -12.92 -12.89 -2.52
CA GLU A 84 -13.96 -13.60 -1.76
C GLU A 84 -14.98 -12.64 -1.14
N PHE A 85 -14.49 -11.57 -0.48
CA PHE A 85 -15.35 -10.60 0.19
C PHE A 85 -15.83 -9.45 -0.70
N GLY A 86 -15.30 -9.31 -1.89
CA GLY A 86 -15.66 -8.25 -2.85
C GLY A 86 -15.21 -6.83 -2.44
N ASN A 87 -14.53 -6.68 -1.30
CA ASN A 87 -13.99 -5.38 -0.84
C ASN A 87 -12.70 -5.54 -0.03
N VAL A 88 -11.90 -4.48 -0.01
CA VAL A 88 -10.60 -4.47 0.66
C VAL A 88 -10.71 -4.38 2.18
N GLN A 89 -11.76 -3.75 2.72
CA GLN A 89 -11.93 -3.56 4.17
C GLN A 89 -12.17 -4.89 4.87
N ASN A 90 -13.15 -5.67 4.44
CA ASN A 90 -13.43 -6.99 5.01
C ASN A 90 -12.23 -7.95 4.85
N ALA A 91 -11.49 -7.84 3.74
CA ALA A 91 -10.26 -8.59 3.53
C ALA A 91 -9.20 -8.26 4.57
N LEU A 92 -9.01 -6.96 4.87
CA LEU A 92 -8.06 -6.50 5.87
C LEU A 92 -8.49 -6.87 7.30
N GLU A 93 -9.76 -6.77 7.64
CA GLU A 93 -10.31 -7.20 8.94
C GLU A 93 -10.05 -8.70 9.18
N THR A 94 -10.34 -9.52 8.18
CA THR A 94 -10.07 -10.96 8.25
C THR A 94 -8.59 -11.26 8.39
N ALA A 95 -7.74 -10.61 7.58
CA ALA A 95 -6.29 -10.77 7.67
C ALA A 95 -5.74 -10.28 9.02
N SER A 96 -6.31 -9.22 9.58
CA SER A 96 -5.96 -8.68 10.90
C SER A 96 -6.26 -9.68 12.01
N THR A 97 -7.39 -10.36 11.93
CA THR A 97 -7.76 -11.42 12.87
C THR A 97 -6.82 -12.62 12.76
N VAL A 98 -6.53 -13.07 11.53
CA VAL A 98 -5.62 -14.20 11.27
C VAL A 98 -4.21 -13.93 11.80
N LEU A 99 -3.70 -12.71 11.62
CA LEU A 99 -2.37 -12.29 12.07
C LEU A 99 -2.34 -11.81 13.52
N ASN A 100 -3.49 -11.68 14.17
CA ASN A 100 -3.63 -11.13 15.53
C ASN A 100 -2.85 -9.81 15.68
N ILE A 101 -3.19 -8.81 14.85
CA ILE A 101 -2.47 -7.54 14.86
C ILE A 101 -2.84 -6.65 16.05
N ARG A 102 -1.92 -5.76 16.44
CA ARG A 102 -2.16 -4.68 17.40
C ARG A 102 -2.52 -3.40 16.66
N GLY A 103 -3.77 -2.99 16.75
CA GLY A 103 -4.30 -1.85 16.01
C GLY A 103 -5.06 -2.27 14.76
N GLN A 104 -5.15 -1.39 13.79
CA GLN A 104 -5.89 -1.61 12.55
C GLN A 104 -5.12 -1.09 11.34
N VAL A 105 -5.36 -1.70 10.18
CA VAL A 105 -4.81 -1.31 8.87
C VAL A 105 -5.97 -0.96 7.95
N MET A 106 -5.93 0.21 7.37
CA MET A 106 -6.96 0.72 6.47
C MET A 106 -6.33 1.24 5.17
N PRO A 107 -6.95 1.03 4.01
CA PRO A 107 -6.52 1.69 2.79
C PRO A 107 -6.94 3.16 2.84
N ALA A 108 -6.14 4.06 2.24
CA ALA A 108 -6.53 5.45 2.09
C ALA A 108 -7.79 5.59 1.20
N THR A 109 -7.89 4.76 0.19
CA THR A 109 -9.06 4.62 -0.69
C THR A 109 -9.28 3.15 -1.07
N ALA A 110 -10.54 2.78 -1.28
CA ALA A 110 -10.90 1.47 -1.84
C ALA A 110 -10.88 1.47 -3.38
N GLN A 111 -10.65 2.61 -4.00
CA GLN A 111 -10.57 2.73 -5.45
C GLN A 111 -9.20 2.31 -5.96
N LYS A 112 -9.17 1.75 -7.14
CA LYS A 112 -7.95 1.43 -7.86
C LYS A 112 -7.39 2.70 -8.47
N ILE A 113 -6.32 3.23 -7.90
CA ILE A 113 -5.69 4.50 -8.31
C ILE A 113 -4.34 4.24 -8.97
N ARG A 114 -3.92 5.10 -9.89
CA ARG A 114 -2.56 5.17 -10.42
C ARG A 114 -1.94 6.52 -10.08
N LEU A 115 -0.66 6.53 -9.83
CA LEU A 115 0.10 7.75 -9.64
C LEU A 115 0.35 8.41 -11.00
N CYS A 116 0.20 9.73 -11.07
CA CYS A 116 0.51 10.52 -12.25
C CYS A 116 1.44 11.67 -11.85
N ALA A 117 2.58 11.81 -12.51
CA ALA A 117 3.56 12.86 -12.23
C ALA A 117 3.79 13.77 -13.44
N LYS A 118 3.75 15.09 -13.21
CA LYS A 118 4.30 16.08 -14.16
C LYS A 118 5.78 16.27 -13.88
N MET A 119 6.58 16.19 -14.94
CA MET A 119 8.02 16.29 -14.88
C MET A 119 8.51 17.66 -15.31
N SER A 120 9.71 18.05 -14.87
CA SER A 120 10.31 19.36 -15.18
C SER A 120 10.64 19.57 -16.66
N ASP A 121 10.66 18.51 -17.47
CA ASP A 121 10.81 18.61 -18.92
C ASP A 121 9.48 18.69 -19.69
N GLY A 122 8.37 18.86 -18.97
CA GLY A 122 7.03 18.95 -19.53
C GLY A 122 6.33 17.61 -19.76
N SER A 123 6.99 16.47 -19.53
CA SER A 123 6.41 15.14 -19.67
C SER A 123 5.41 14.86 -18.57
N THR A 124 4.40 14.04 -18.84
CA THR A 124 3.48 13.47 -17.86
C THR A 124 3.67 11.95 -17.88
N ILE A 125 3.96 11.37 -16.72
CA ILE A 125 4.24 9.93 -16.54
C ILE A 125 3.22 9.35 -15.58
N GLU A 126 2.60 8.24 -15.96
CA GLU A 126 1.63 7.49 -15.16
C GLU A 126 2.22 6.16 -14.69
N GLY A 127 2.02 5.83 -13.41
CA GLY A 127 2.56 4.65 -12.76
C GLY A 127 3.78 4.96 -11.90
N GLU A 128 3.80 4.42 -10.66
CA GLU A 128 4.90 4.64 -9.71
C GLU A 128 6.22 4.08 -10.25
N SER A 129 6.20 2.85 -10.76
CA SER A 129 7.36 2.18 -11.36
C SER A 129 7.86 2.92 -12.61
N GLU A 130 6.95 3.41 -13.45
CA GLU A 130 7.29 4.16 -14.66
C GLU A 130 7.90 5.52 -14.35
N ILE A 131 7.42 6.22 -13.31
CA ILE A 131 8.00 7.48 -12.84
C ILE A 131 9.45 7.27 -12.39
N ALA A 132 9.69 6.22 -11.59
CA ALA A 132 11.04 5.88 -11.13
C ALA A 132 11.97 5.55 -12.30
N ALA A 133 11.53 4.69 -13.22
CA ALA A 133 12.29 4.31 -14.41
C ALA A 133 12.58 5.52 -15.32
N TYR A 134 11.62 6.44 -15.46
CA TYR A 134 11.80 7.65 -16.26
C TYR A 134 12.89 8.56 -15.68
N VAL A 135 12.86 8.81 -14.36
CA VAL A 135 13.88 9.62 -13.68
C VAL A 135 15.27 8.99 -13.84
N GLU A 136 15.38 7.67 -13.66
CA GLU A 136 16.62 6.93 -13.84
C GLU A 136 17.14 7.03 -15.27
N LYS A 137 16.29 6.80 -16.27
CA LYS A 137 16.62 6.90 -17.71
C LYS A 137 17.14 8.29 -18.08
N LYS A 138 16.63 9.33 -17.44
CA LYS A 138 17.10 10.73 -17.64
C LYS A 138 18.33 11.09 -16.81
N GLY A 139 18.95 10.12 -16.13
CA GLY A 139 20.13 10.32 -15.29
C GLY A 139 19.90 11.28 -14.13
N GLY A 140 18.71 11.32 -13.56
CA GLY A 140 18.32 12.18 -12.45
C GLY A 140 18.21 13.67 -12.79
N LYS A 141 18.30 14.06 -14.05
CA LYS A 141 18.23 15.47 -14.51
C LYS A 141 16.81 16.03 -14.53
N VAL A 142 15.82 15.16 -14.60
CA VAL A 142 14.40 15.50 -14.62
C VAL A 142 13.85 15.35 -13.20
N LYS A 143 13.08 16.34 -12.74
CA LYS A 143 12.46 16.36 -11.41
C LYS A 143 10.95 16.25 -11.52
N ILE A 144 10.32 15.65 -10.52
CA ILE A 144 8.87 15.68 -10.34
C ILE A 144 8.50 17.09 -9.87
N ILE A 145 7.60 17.77 -10.56
CA ILE A 145 7.09 19.09 -10.19
C ILE A 145 5.68 19.08 -9.64
N HIS A 146 4.91 18.05 -9.98
CA HIS A 146 3.55 17.85 -9.46
C HIS A 146 3.21 16.37 -9.48
N VAL A 147 2.43 15.93 -8.49
CA VAL A 147 1.91 14.57 -8.38
C VAL A 147 0.40 14.62 -8.22
N ASP A 148 -0.29 13.75 -8.92
CA ASP A 148 -1.73 13.58 -8.87
C ASP A 148 -2.07 12.09 -8.97
N THR A 149 -3.34 11.74 -8.88
CA THR A 149 -3.83 10.38 -9.05
C THR A 149 -4.75 10.26 -10.27
N VAL A 150 -4.87 9.05 -10.80
CA VAL A 150 -5.84 8.69 -11.83
C VAL A 150 -6.69 7.53 -11.31
N PRO A 151 -8.01 7.74 -11.10
CA PRO A 151 -8.75 8.98 -11.25
C PRO A 151 -8.30 10.07 -10.29
N SER A 152 -8.48 11.34 -10.65
CA SER A 152 -8.24 12.48 -9.76
C SER A 152 -9.24 12.50 -8.61
N ALA A 153 -8.81 12.98 -7.45
CA ALA A 153 -9.62 13.07 -6.23
C ALA A 153 -10.34 11.74 -5.88
N PRO A 154 -9.60 10.66 -5.60
CA PRO A 154 -10.19 9.40 -5.20
C PRO A 154 -10.93 9.56 -3.87
N ILE A 155 -12.04 8.81 -3.71
CA ILE A 155 -12.84 8.88 -2.49
C ILE A 155 -12.08 8.18 -1.35
N ALA A 156 -11.80 8.93 -0.29
CA ALA A 156 -11.17 8.39 0.91
C ALA A 156 -12.13 7.43 1.65
N VAL A 157 -11.57 6.40 2.29
CA VAL A 157 -12.34 5.50 3.15
C VAL A 157 -12.84 6.24 4.38
N GLY A 158 -14.14 6.12 4.72
CA GLY A 158 -14.77 6.83 5.82
C GLY A 158 -14.08 6.56 7.17
N ASP A 159 -13.78 5.31 7.46
CA ASP A 159 -13.11 4.89 8.70
C ASP A 159 -11.70 5.49 8.82
N ALA A 160 -10.98 5.67 7.71
CA ALA A 160 -9.69 6.33 7.69
C ALA A 160 -9.81 7.82 8.05
N LEU A 161 -10.83 8.51 7.50
CA LEU A 161 -11.12 9.91 7.86
C LEU A 161 -11.51 10.06 9.32
N GLU A 162 -12.32 9.14 9.84
CA GLU A 162 -12.72 9.14 11.24
C GLU A 162 -11.52 8.87 12.16
N ALA A 163 -10.67 7.92 11.82
CA ALA A 163 -9.44 7.67 12.56
C ALA A 163 -8.52 8.90 12.62
N ILE A 164 -8.39 9.65 11.51
CA ILE A 164 -7.61 10.91 11.50
C ILE A 164 -8.25 11.97 12.40
N ARG A 165 -9.58 12.14 12.34
CA ARG A 165 -10.27 13.16 13.15
C ARG A 165 -10.19 12.89 14.65
N ASN A 166 -10.15 11.63 15.05
CA ASN A 166 -10.12 11.20 16.46
C ASN A 166 -8.71 10.90 16.97
N ALA A 167 -7.67 11.12 16.18
CA ALA A 167 -6.30 10.84 16.58
C ALA A 167 -5.73 11.91 17.51
N ASP A 168 -5.12 11.50 18.63
CA ASP A 168 -4.34 12.37 19.51
C ASP A 168 -2.98 12.72 18.91
N LEU A 169 -2.43 11.85 18.05
CA LEU A 169 -1.15 12.00 17.39
C LEU A 169 -1.20 11.44 15.98
N ILE A 170 -0.78 12.23 15.00
CA ILE A 170 -0.64 11.83 13.62
C ILE A 170 0.84 11.80 13.25
N THR A 171 1.30 10.70 12.66
CA THR A 171 2.65 10.55 12.14
C THR A 171 2.60 10.28 10.62
N LEU A 172 3.45 10.98 9.86
CA LEU A 172 3.58 10.80 8.41
C LEU A 172 4.85 10.03 8.07
N GLY A 173 4.73 9.03 7.22
CA GLY A 173 5.85 8.18 6.76
C GLY A 173 6.17 6.99 7.69
N PRO A 174 7.27 6.26 7.49
CA PRO A 174 8.25 6.45 6.42
C PRO A 174 7.69 6.06 5.04
N GLY A 175 8.19 6.70 4.02
CA GLY A 175 7.83 6.45 2.62
C GLY A 175 8.45 7.50 1.70
N SER A 176 8.42 7.24 0.40
CA SER A 176 8.80 8.24 -0.59
C SER A 176 7.90 9.47 -0.48
N LEU A 177 8.50 10.66 -0.53
CA LEU A 177 7.74 11.90 -0.45
C LEU A 177 6.64 11.97 -1.52
N TYR A 178 7.00 11.71 -2.77
CA TYR A 178 6.09 11.87 -3.91
C TYR A 178 5.19 10.66 -4.14
N THR A 179 5.69 9.45 -3.98
CA THR A 179 4.96 8.23 -4.34
C THR A 179 4.17 7.60 -3.19
N SER A 180 4.38 8.08 -1.96
CA SER A 180 3.67 7.57 -0.79
C SER A 180 3.05 8.70 0.04
N VAL A 181 3.86 9.66 0.53
CA VAL A 181 3.39 10.67 1.50
C VAL A 181 2.48 11.69 0.85
N CYS A 182 2.83 12.24 -0.33
CA CYS A 182 2.01 13.23 -1.02
C CYS A 182 0.62 12.71 -1.40
N LEU A 183 0.48 11.42 -1.65
CA LEU A 183 -0.81 10.81 -1.98
C LEU A 183 -1.84 10.89 -0.84
N LEU A 184 -1.39 11.03 0.41
CA LEU A 184 -2.29 11.07 1.56
C LEU A 184 -2.96 12.43 1.76
N TYR A 185 -2.47 13.51 1.14
CA TYR A 185 -3.11 14.82 1.20
C TYR A 185 -3.47 15.43 -0.14
N THR A 186 -3.34 14.70 -1.22
CA THR A 186 -3.90 15.08 -2.52
C THR A 186 -5.21 14.36 -2.82
N SER A 187 -5.66 13.50 -1.90
CA SER A 187 -6.94 12.76 -1.97
C SER A 187 -8.04 13.42 -1.16
#